data_af6a4b2912c6b3bd4c353a60e3815da9
#
_entry.id   af6a4b2912c6b3bd4c353a60e3815da9
#
_cell.length_a   1.000
_cell.length_b   1.000
_cell.length_c   1.000
_cell.angle_alpha   90.00
_cell.angle_beta   90.00
_cell.angle_gamma   90.00
#
_symmetry.space_group_name_H-M   'P 1'
#
loop_
_entity.id
_entity.type
_entity.pdbx_description
1 polymer ?
#
loop_
_entity_poly.entity_id
_entity_poly.type
_entity_poly.pdbx_seq_one_letter_code
_entity_poly.pdbx_strand_id
1 'polypeptide(L)'
;MASVFLLTRTAAWAACASPYITRPGDSNMTEHTTVGIDIAKETFDVFISPDGIFLHLDNTPQGHQLLLDALSSRTVTRIVMEATGRYHNLLAATLELAGLPVAVVNPAQVKHFARALGTLFKTDPNDARIICEFGRRMTPDIRPAPDEQTQRLAMMVSRRRQLVDNRTMEQNRYGSCTDELIRMGIKRHIDWLNAEIKDTDDDIDQQIKVMPLWQEKVKLLEEVKGIGRTTLAVLLSMLPELGQLNRRKISALVGVCPYAHDSGKMKGKRCIWGGRSAVRAALYMAAMSAVRYNPTIQAFFEKLRSKGKAFKVAMTACVRKLVTILNAMVRDNKKWAAA
;
A
#
# COMPACT_ATOMS: atom_id res chain seq x y z
N MET A 1 37.31 -4.02 -5.52
CA MET A 1 37.13 -3.53 -6.91
C MET A 1 35.83 -4.12 -7.43
N ALA A 2 34.73 -3.37 -7.37
CA ALA A 2 33.46 -3.82 -7.88
C ALA A 2 33.42 -3.54 -9.40
N SER A 3 33.32 -4.59 -10.20
CA SER A 3 33.26 -4.51 -11.66
C SER A 3 31.91 -3.94 -12.10
N VAL A 4 31.96 -2.70 -12.59
CA VAL A 4 30.84 -2.10 -13.31
C VAL A 4 30.80 -2.72 -14.70
N PHE A 5 29.88 -3.65 -14.96
CA PHE A 5 29.62 -4.16 -16.30
C PHE A 5 28.74 -3.18 -17.06
N LEU A 6 29.35 -2.28 -17.80
CA LEU A 6 28.69 -1.53 -18.87
C LEU A 6 28.52 -2.47 -20.08
N LEU A 7 27.34 -3.09 -20.20
CA LEU A 7 26.99 -3.88 -21.38
C LEU A 7 26.34 -2.96 -22.43
N THR A 8 27.18 -2.31 -23.26
CA THR A 8 26.74 -1.78 -24.56
C THR A 8 26.53 -2.93 -25.53
N ARG A 9 25.32 -3.48 -25.58
CA ARG A 9 24.91 -4.39 -26.67
C ARG A 9 23.92 -3.66 -27.58
N THR A 10 24.45 -2.94 -28.56
CA THR A 10 23.75 -2.59 -29.78
C THR A 10 23.63 -3.81 -30.70
N ALA A 11 22.46 -4.02 -31.29
CA ALA A 11 22.20 -4.87 -32.43
C ALA A 11 21.98 -6.38 -32.24
N ALA A 12 20.84 -6.78 -31.61
CA ALA A 12 20.19 -8.06 -31.94
C ALA A 12 18.71 -8.16 -31.53
N TRP A 13 18.06 -7.10 -31.05
CA TRP A 13 16.69 -7.13 -30.50
C TRP A 13 15.62 -6.44 -31.36
N ALA A 14 15.95 -6.06 -32.60
CA ALA A 14 15.03 -5.33 -33.47
C ALA A 14 13.88 -6.17 -34.07
N ALA A 15 13.87 -7.49 -33.88
CA ALA A 15 12.94 -8.38 -34.61
C ALA A 15 11.68 -8.81 -33.82
N CYS A 16 11.52 -8.43 -32.55
CA CYS A 16 10.32 -8.76 -31.75
C CYS A 16 9.71 -7.56 -31.01
N ALA A 17 10.00 -6.35 -31.41
CA ALA A 17 9.33 -5.18 -30.85
C ALA A 17 7.92 -5.04 -31.46
N SER A 18 6.90 -5.09 -30.62
CA SER A 18 5.54 -4.73 -30.99
C SER A 18 5.54 -3.37 -31.72
N PRO A 19 4.83 -3.21 -32.87
CA PRO A 19 4.84 -1.98 -33.68
C PRO A 19 4.28 -0.74 -32.97
N TYR A 20 3.86 -0.86 -31.72
CA TYR A 20 3.32 0.24 -30.92
C TYR A 20 4.36 0.98 -30.06
N ILE A 21 5.65 0.65 -30.15
CA ILE A 21 6.67 1.18 -29.24
C ILE A 21 7.51 2.33 -29.85
N THR A 22 7.42 2.58 -31.16
CA THR A 22 8.14 3.69 -31.79
C THR A 22 7.24 4.48 -32.72
N ARG A 23 6.82 5.67 -32.30
CA ARG A 23 6.52 6.76 -33.25
C ARG A 23 7.72 7.71 -33.24
N PRO A 24 8.50 7.83 -34.32
CA PRO A 24 9.40 8.95 -34.51
C PRO A 24 8.54 10.14 -34.93
N GLY A 25 8.52 11.23 -34.16
CA GLY A 25 7.83 12.44 -34.62
C GLY A 25 7.40 13.46 -33.57
N ASP A 26 8.00 13.51 -32.36
CA ASP A 26 7.82 14.67 -31.46
C ASP A 26 9.18 15.25 -31.06
N SER A 27 9.78 15.96 -32.04
CA SER A 27 10.99 16.76 -31.85
C SER A 27 10.64 18.15 -31.33
N ASN A 28 10.18 18.29 -30.08
CA ASN A 28 10.24 19.52 -29.27
C ASN A 28 9.72 19.35 -27.86
N MET A 29 9.92 18.19 -27.22
CA MET A 29 9.77 18.06 -25.77
C MET A 29 11.16 18.01 -25.16
N THR A 30 11.47 18.92 -24.23
CA THR A 30 12.60 18.77 -23.31
C THR A 30 12.65 17.31 -22.87
N GLU A 31 13.75 16.62 -23.16
CA GLU A 31 13.90 15.18 -22.89
C GLU A 31 13.84 14.94 -21.37
N HIS A 32 12.65 14.66 -20.90
CA HIS A 32 12.37 14.38 -19.48
C HIS A 32 12.80 12.96 -19.16
N THR A 33 13.80 12.84 -18.29
CA THR A 33 14.28 11.53 -17.85
C THR A 33 13.27 10.86 -16.95
N THR A 34 12.82 9.66 -17.34
CA THR A 34 12.02 8.78 -16.50
C THR A 34 12.81 7.50 -16.22
N VAL A 35 12.78 7.05 -14.99
CA VAL A 35 13.53 5.88 -14.52
C VAL A 35 12.54 4.82 -14.05
N GLY A 36 12.70 3.59 -14.50
CA GLY A 36 11.97 2.43 -14.01
C GLY A 36 12.90 1.52 -13.21
N ILE A 37 12.48 1.09 -12.04
CA ILE A 37 13.27 0.24 -11.15
C ILE A 37 12.45 -1.00 -10.78
N ASP A 38 12.98 -2.18 -11.14
CA ASP A 38 12.53 -3.45 -10.59
C ASP A 38 13.46 -3.85 -9.44
N ILE A 39 12.89 -4.14 -8.27
CA ILE A 39 13.67 -4.30 -7.05
C ILE A 39 13.48 -5.69 -6.43
N ALA A 40 14.58 -6.37 -6.15
CA ALA A 40 14.66 -7.61 -5.42
C ALA A 40 15.32 -7.40 -4.03
N LYS A 41 15.49 -8.49 -3.30
CA LYS A 41 16.09 -8.44 -1.96
C LYS A 41 17.55 -8.00 -2.01
N GLU A 42 18.33 -8.54 -2.93
CA GLU A 42 19.79 -8.41 -2.99
C GLU A 42 20.24 -7.45 -4.10
N THR A 43 19.45 -7.30 -5.15
CA THR A 43 19.76 -6.49 -6.33
C THR A 43 18.58 -5.69 -6.81
N PHE A 44 18.80 -4.71 -7.68
CA PHE A 44 17.76 -4.02 -8.41
C PHE A 44 18.21 -3.65 -9.82
N ASP A 45 17.25 -3.68 -10.74
CA ASP A 45 17.42 -3.39 -12.14
C ASP A 45 16.83 -2.02 -12.48
N VAL A 46 17.58 -1.23 -13.21
CA VAL A 46 17.22 0.15 -13.54
C VAL A 46 17.18 0.33 -15.05
N PHE A 47 16.13 0.93 -15.56
CA PHE A 47 16.04 1.39 -16.93
C PHE A 47 15.83 2.90 -16.97
N ILE A 48 16.69 3.62 -17.72
CA ILE A 48 16.68 5.08 -17.84
C ILE A 48 16.27 5.46 -19.28
N SER A 49 15.18 6.19 -19.41
CA SER A 49 14.68 6.74 -20.66
C SER A 49 14.92 8.26 -20.70
N PRO A 50 15.29 8.87 -21.84
CA PRO A 50 15.26 8.30 -23.20
C PRO A 50 16.52 7.51 -23.59
N ASP A 51 17.62 7.60 -22.84
CA ASP A 51 18.95 7.07 -23.22
C ASP A 51 18.95 5.55 -23.46
N GLY A 52 17.97 4.82 -22.92
CA GLY A 52 17.90 3.36 -23.02
C GLY A 52 18.95 2.65 -22.18
N ILE A 53 19.50 3.32 -21.17
CA ILE A 53 20.54 2.78 -20.29
C ILE A 53 19.92 1.76 -19.34
N PHE A 54 20.57 0.60 -19.24
CA PHE A 54 20.23 -0.43 -18.27
C PHE A 54 21.36 -0.59 -17.26
N LEU A 55 21.01 -0.63 -15.97
CA LEU A 55 21.95 -0.88 -14.88
C LEU A 55 21.42 -2.03 -14.03
N HIS A 56 22.36 -2.92 -13.62
CA HIS A 56 22.10 -3.95 -12.61
C HIS A 56 22.96 -3.65 -11.40
N LEU A 57 22.36 -3.38 -10.24
CA LEU A 57 23.05 -2.88 -9.05
C LEU A 57 22.63 -3.70 -7.81
N ASP A 58 23.55 -3.80 -6.85
CA ASP A 58 23.27 -4.40 -5.55
C ASP A 58 22.36 -3.49 -4.70
N ASN A 59 21.39 -4.07 -4.00
CA ASN A 59 20.49 -3.34 -3.10
C ASN A 59 21.19 -3.04 -1.76
N THR A 60 22.26 -2.25 -1.84
CA THR A 60 23.12 -1.82 -0.74
C THR A 60 23.31 -0.30 -0.80
N PRO A 61 23.76 0.35 0.29
CA PRO A 61 24.06 1.78 0.27
C PRO A 61 25.01 2.20 -0.85
N GLN A 62 25.99 1.34 -1.18
CA GLN A 62 26.94 1.56 -2.27
C GLN A 62 26.23 1.51 -3.64
N GLY A 63 25.38 0.52 -3.87
CA GLY A 63 24.58 0.44 -5.11
C GLY A 63 23.61 1.61 -5.26
N HIS A 64 23.03 2.08 -4.16
CA HIS A 64 22.18 3.27 -4.16
C HIS A 64 22.98 4.53 -4.56
N GLN A 65 24.21 4.68 -4.06
CA GLN A 65 25.09 5.80 -4.43
C GLN A 65 25.46 5.76 -5.92
N LEU A 66 25.77 4.58 -6.46
CA LEU A 66 26.05 4.40 -7.88
C LEU A 66 24.85 4.84 -8.76
N LEU A 67 23.62 4.57 -8.32
CA LEU A 67 22.45 5.06 -9.01
C LEU A 67 22.33 6.59 -8.93
N LEU A 68 22.55 7.19 -7.75
CA LEU A 68 22.55 8.65 -7.59
C LEU A 68 23.58 9.31 -8.51
N ASP A 69 24.79 8.77 -8.57
CA ASP A 69 25.86 9.27 -9.44
C ASP A 69 25.46 9.19 -10.93
N ALA A 70 24.83 8.07 -11.34
CA ALA A 70 24.33 7.90 -12.70
C ALA A 70 23.20 8.88 -13.06
N LEU A 71 22.45 9.36 -12.07
CA LEU A 71 21.34 10.31 -12.26
C LEU A 71 21.75 11.77 -12.06
N SER A 72 22.94 12.06 -11.52
CA SER A 72 23.39 13.40 -11.10
C SER A 72 23.41 14.43 -12.24
N SER A 73 23.71 14.01 -13.47
CA SER A 73 23.77 14.87 -14.66
C SER A 73 22.43 15.00 -15.39
N ARG A 74 21.33 14.43 -14.89
CA ARG A 74 20.03 14.34 -15.58
C ARG A 74 18.94 15.12 -14.87
N THR A 75 18.04 15.68 -15.67
CA THR A 75 16.80 16.25 -15.13
C THR A 75 15.75 15.13 -15.02
N VAL A 76 15.74 14.46 -13.87
CA VAL A 76 14.82 13.36 -13.61
C VAL A 76 13.45 13.90 -13.26
N THR A 77 12.44 13.56 -14.06
CA THR A 77 11.05 13.97 -13.83
C THR A 77 10.26 12.94 -13.01
N ARG A 78 10.67 11.69 -13.07
CA ARG A 78 10.01 10.62 -12.32
C ARG A 78 10.88 9.37 -12.23
N ILE A 79 10.94 8.81 -11.02
CA ILE A 79 11.46 7.47 -10.76
C ILE A 79 10.27 6.60 -10.34
N VAL A 80 10.06 5.47 -11.01
CA VAL A 80 8.97 4.55 -10.70
C VAL A 80 9.54 3.21 -10.25
N MET A 81 9.02 2.69 -9.15
CA MET A 81 9.38 1.36 -8.65
C MET A 81 8.15 0.61 -8.15
N GLU A 82 8.17 -0.71 -8.22
CA GLU A 82 7.10 -1.54 -7.67
C GLU A 82 7.22 -1.70 -6.16
N ALA A 83 6.08 -1.73 -5.47
CA ALA A 83 5.98 -2.04 -4.05
C ALA A 83 6.22 -3.54 -3.80
N THR A 84 7.46 -4.00 -3.90
CA THR A 84 7.83 -5.40 -3.69
C THR A 84 8.28 -5.63 -2.25
N GLY A 85 7.37 -6.15 -1.42
CA GLY A 85 7.65 -6.37 -0.01
C GLY A 85 8.06 -5.07 0.70
N ARG A 86 9.28 -5.07 1.30
CA ARG A 86 9.89 -3.88 1.94
C ARG A 86 11.21 -3.49 1.30
N TYR A 87 11.63 -4.21 0.26
CA TYR A 87 12.97 -4.05 -0.32
C TYR A 87 13.18 -2.69 -0.97
N HIS A 88 12.09 -2.06 -1.46
CA HIS A 88 12.11 -0.74 -2.06
C HIS A 88 12.25 0.42 -1.06
N ASN A 89 11.96 0.22 0.24
CA ASN A 89 11.84 1.32 1.20
C ASN A 89 13.14 2.11 1.36
N LEU A 90 14.28 1.42 1.49
CA LEU A 90 15.56 2.07 1.71
C LEU A 90 15.99 2.86 0.47
N LEU A 91 15.89 2.24 -0.72
CA LEU A 91 16.22 2.91 -1.97
C LEU A 91 15.30 4.11 -2.22
N ALA A 92 13.99 3.97 -2.02
CA ALA A 92 13.04 5.07 -2.15
C ALA A 92 13.40 6.24 -1.24
N ALA A 93 13.68 5.98 0.04
CA ALA A 93 14.07 7.01 1.00
C ALA A 93 15.40 7.69 0.60
N THR A 94 16.39 6.92 0.13
CA THR A 94 17.68 7.47 -0.34
C THR A 94 17.48 8.42 -1.53
N LEU A 95 16.67 8.02 -2.51
CA LEU A 95 16.37 8.84 -3.69
C LEU A 95 15.56 10.10 -3.35
N GLU A 96 14.61 9.99 -2.43
CA GLU A 96 13.81 11.13 -1.95
C GLU A 96 14.65 12.14 -1.15
N LEU A 97 15.56 11.66 -0.29
CA LEU A 97 16.51 12.51 0.42
C LEU A 97 17.43 13.29 -0.52
N ALA A 98 17.74 12.71 -1.68
CA ALA A 98 18.46 13.39 -2.78
C ALA A 98 17.56 14.34 -3.60
N GLY A 99 16.30 14.54 -3.21
CA GLY A 99 15.35 15.43 -3.89
C GLY A 99 14.76 14.87 -5.19
N LEU A 100 14.91 13.57 -5.45
CA LEU A 100 14.42 12.94 -6.67
C LEU A 100 12.93 12.54 -6.55
N PRO A 101 12.16 12.68 -7.65
CA PRO A 101 10.71 12.46 -7.65
C PRO A 101 10.36 10.96 -7.74
N VAL A 102 10.19 10.31 -6.62
CA VAL A 102 9.90 8.86 -6.52
C VAL A 102 8.41 8.57 -6.48
N ALA A 103 7.97 7.60 -7.26
CA ALA A 103 6.61 7.07 -7.27
C ALA A 103 6.63 5.55 -7.06
N VAL A 104 6.24 5.11 -5.88
CA VAL A 104 6.06 3.68 -5.57
C VAL A 104 4.65 3.25 -6.01
N VAL A 105 4.58 2.26 -6.89
CA VAL A 105 3.34 1.82 -7.54
C VAL A 105 2.94 0.41 -7.16
N ASN A 106 1.65 0.11 -7.29
CA ASN A 106 1.14 -1.23 -7.03
C ASN A 106 1.55 -2.20 -8.16
N PRO A 107 2.20 -3.34 -7.85
CA PRO A 107 2.59 -4.35 -8.83
C PRO A 107 1.46 -4.81 -9.76
N ALA A 108 0.22 -4.86 -9.27
CA ALA A 108 -0.93 -5.22 -10.10
C ALA A 108 -1.18 -4.22 -11.25
N GLN A 109 -0.87 -2.92 -11.06
CA GLN A 109 -1.05 -1.91 -12.11
C GLN A 109 -0.03 -2.10 -13.23
N VAL A 110 1.24 -2.31 -12.87
CA VAL A 110 2.32 -2.59 -13.84
C VAL A 110 2.05 -3.88 -14.60
N LYS A 111 1.63 -4.94 -13.89
CA LYS A 111 1.25 -6.22 -14.51
C LYS A 111 0.10 -6.09 -15.51
N HIS A 112 -0.95 -5.31 -15.19
CA HIS A 112 -2.05 -5.07 -16.14
C HIS A 112 -1.59 -4.22 -17.32
N PHE A 113 -0.73 -3.25 -17.10
CA PHE A 113 -0.13 -2.43 -18.15
C PHE A 113 0.75 -3.27 -19.10
N ALA A 114 1.62 -4.15 -18.57
CA ALA A 114 2.42 -5.08 -19.36
C ALA A 114 1.54 -5.95 -20.27
N ARG A 115 0.45 -6.51 -19.73
CA ARG A 115 -0.53 -7.27 -20.50
C ARG A 115 -1.19 -6.45 -21.62
N ALA A 116 -1.54 -5.19 -21.33
CA ALA A 116 -2.13 -4.30 -22.32
C ALA A 116 -1.15 -3.94 -23.46
N LEU A 117 0.16 -3.98 -23.19
CA LEU A 117 1.21 -3.84 -24.21
C LEU A 117 1.50 -5.13 -24.98
N GLY A 118 0.84 -6.25 -24.64
CA GLY A 118 1.09 -7.55 -25.25
C GLY A 118 2.40 -8.23 -24.83
N THR A 119 3.04 -7.73 -23.76
CA THR A 119 4.28 -8.30 -23.24
C THR A 119 3.93 -9.47 -22.33
N LEU A 120 4.22 -10.70 -22.78
CA LEU A 120 3.88 -11.95 -22.08
C LEU A 120 5.08 -12.61 -21.39
N PHE A 121 6.31 -12.21 -21.72
CA PHE A 121 7.52 -12.79 -21.16
C PHE A 121 8.10 -11.90 -20.08
N LYS A 122 8.56 -12.55 -19.03
CA LYS A 122 9.15 -11.94 -17.85
C LYS A 122 10.68 -12.15 -17.90
N THR A 123 11.43 -11.04 -17.98
CA THR A 123 12.88 -10.98 -17.80
C THR A 123 13.22 -9.69 -17.05
N ASP A 124 14.17 -9.73 -16.14
CA ASP A 124 14.49 -8.61 -15.26
C ASP A 124 14.77 -7.30 -16.02
N PRO A 125 15.57 -7.25 -17.12
CA PRO A 125 15.73 -6.02 -17.90
C PRO A 125 14.43 -5.51 -18.53
N ASN A 126 13.53 -6.41 -18.89
CA ASN A 126 12.25 -6.03 -19.49
C ASN A 126 11.27 -5.51 -18.45
N ASP A 127 11.33 -6.01 -17.22
CA ASP A 127 10.47 -5.58 -16.13
C ASP A 127 10.80 -4.12 -15.74
N ALA A 128 12.07 -3.74 -15.57
CA ALA A 128 12.49 -2.35 -15.33
C ALA A 128 12.07 -1.40 -16.48
N ARG A 129 12.19 -1.87 -17.74
CA ARG A 129 11.73 -1.11 -18.92
C ARG A 129 10.21 -0.90 -18.91
N ILE A 130 9.43 -1.93 -18.59
CA ILE A 130 7.97 -1.84 -18.49
C ILE A 130 7.56 -0.87 -17.40
N ILE A 131 8.23 -0.91 -16.22
CA ILE A 131 8.01 0.04 -15.13
C ILE A 131 8.30 1.48 -15.59
N CYS A 132 9.38 1.70 -16.35
CA CYS A 132 9.70 3.00 -16.91
C CYS A 132 8.61 3.48 -17.89
N GLU A 133 8.17 2.63 -18.84
CA GLU A 133 7.09 2.95 -19.76
C GLU A 133 5.76 3.20 -19.04
N PHE A 134 5.47 2.45 -17.99
CA PHE A 134 4.33 2.75 -17.11
C PHE A 134 4.44 4.15 -16.52
N GLY A 135 5.62 4.51 -16.02
CA GLY A 135 5.89 5.85 -15.48
C GLY A 135 5.65 6.97 -16.47
N ARG A 136 6.11 6.78 -17.70
CA ARG A 136 5.96 7.77 -18.80
C ARG A 136 4.51 7.96 -19.22
N ARG A 137 3.76 6.86 -19.38
CA ARG A 137 2.39 6.91 -19.93
C ARG A 137 1.31 7.14 -18.89
N MET A 138 1.46 6.55 -17.71
CA MET A 138 0.43 6.60 -16.67
C MET A 138 0.66 7.72 -15.65
N THR A 139 1.84 8.34 -15.65
CA THR A 139 2.23 9.46 -14.80
C THR A 139 1.75 9.32 -13.34
N PRO A 140 2.16 8.23 -12.62
CA PRO A 140 1.70 7.99 -11.27
C PRO A 140 2.07 9.13 -10.32
N ASP A 141 1.20 9.41 -9.35
CA ASP A 141 1.42 10.43 -8.34
C ASP A 141 2.73 10.14 -7.56
N ILE A 142 3.59 11.16 -7.45
CA ILE A 142 4.76 11.15 -6.58
C ILE A 142 4.26 11.30 -5.16
N ARG A 143 4.64 10.38 -4.27
CA ARG A 143 4.25 10.41 -2.86
C ARG A 143 5.49 10.23 -2.02
N PRO A 144 5.74 11.13 -1.07
CA PRO A 144 6.87 10.98 -0.16
C PRO A 144 6.76 9.65 0.60
N ALA A 145 7.89 8.99 0.80
CA ALA A 145 7.94 7.81 1.65
C ALA A 145 7.49 8.18 3.07
N PRO A 146 6.81 7.27 3.77
CA PRO A 146 6.51 7.49 5.18
C PRO A 146 7.80 7.71 5.97
N ASP A 147 7.79 8.64 6.91
CA ASP A 147 8.91 8.85 7.81
C ASP A 147 9.25 7.57 8.60
N GLU A 148 10.47 7.50 9.16
CA GLU A 148 10.98 6.34 9.88
C GLU A 148 10.06 5.89 11.01
N GLN A 149 9.47 6.84 11.74
CA GLN A 149 8.57 6.54 12.85
C GLN A 149 7.25 5.93 12.37
N THR A 150 6.71 6.43 11.26
CA THR A 150 5.53 5.85 10.61
C THR A 150 5.81 4.44 10.09
N GLN A 151 7.00 4.23 9.50
CA GLN A 151 7.43 2.89 9.07
C GLN A 151 7.58 1.93 10.26
N ARG A 152 8.20 2.39 11.36
CA ARG A 152 8.34 1.61 12.59
C ARG A 152 6.97 1.21 13.16
N LEU A 153 6.05 2.16 13.29
CA LEU A 153 4.68 1.87 13.73
C LEU A 153 3.99 0.86 12.81
N ALA A 154 4.15 0.97 11.49
CA ALA A 154 3.59 0.01 10.53
C ALA A 154 4.18 -1.40 10.70
N MET A 155 5.47 -1.50 11.06
CA MET A 155 6.10 -2.79 11.39
C MET A 155 5.51 -3.41 12.65
N MET A 156 5.35 -2.64 13.72
CA MET A 156 4.76 -3.10 14.97
C MET A 156 3.30 -3.56 14.77
N VAL A 157 2.50 -2.77 14.07
CA VAL A 157 1.11 -3.12 13.71
C VAL A 157 1.06 -4.41 12.87
N SER A 158 1.98 -4.58 11.93
CA SER A 158 2.08 -5.80 11.11
C SER A 158 2.47 -7.01 11.98
N ARG A 159 3.43 -6.84 12.90
CA ARG A 159 3.84 -7.88 13.83
C ARG A 159 2.69 -8.31 14.75
N ARG A 160 2.00 -7.34 15.32
CA ARG A 160 0.80 -7.59 16.12
C ARG A 160 -0.23 -8.46 15.38
N ARG A 161 -0.49 -8.12 14.12
CA ARG A 161 -1.42 -8.89 13.28
C ARG A 161 -0.96 -10.33 13.10
N GLN A 162 0.33 -10.56 12.81
CA GLN A 162 0.90 -11.90 12.69
C GLN A 162 0.71 -12.71 13.97
N LEU A 163 0.95 -12.10 15.14
CA LEU A 163 0.74 -12.75 16.43
C LEU A 163 -0.73 -13.14 16.64
N VAL A 164 -1.67 -12.26 16.30
CA VAL A 164 -3.12 -12.54 16.38
C VAL A 164 -3.52 -13.67 15.43
N ASP A 165 -3.00 -13.68 14.19
CA ASP A 165 -3.27 -14.73 13.21
C ASP A 165 -2.72 -16.07 13.70
N ASN A 166 -1.50 -16.12 14.25
CA ASN A 166 -0.90 -17.31 14.85
C ASN A 166 -1.72 -17.80 16.06
N ARG A 167 -2.14 -16.90 16.94
CA ARG A 167 -3.00 -17.26 18.08
C ARG A 167 -4.31 -17.90 17.61
N THR A 168 -4.93 -17.34 16.57
CA THR A 168 -6.18 -17.89 16.02
C THR A 168 -5.96 -19.30 15.46
N MET A 169 -4.83 -19.55 14.78
CA MET A 169 -4.47 -20.89 14.31
C MET A 169 -4.30 -21.87 15.46
N GLU A 170 -3.58 -21.47 16.51
CA GLU A 170 -3.40 -22.30 17.71
C GLU A 170 -4.72 -22.56 18.46
N GLN A 171 -5.60 -21.57 18.56
CA GLN A 171 -6.92 -21.75 19.15
C GLN A 171 -7.78 -22.77 18.37
N ASN A 172 -7.71 -22.76 17.04
CA ASN A 172 -8.39 -23.75 16.21
C ASN A 172 -7.79 -25.15 16.41
N ARG A 173 -6.46 -25.27 16.49
CA ARG A 173 -5.78 -26.54 16.81
C ARG A 173 -6.17 -27.06 18.20
N TYR A 174 -6.20 -26.18 19.20
CA TYR A 174 -6.62 -26.50 20.55
C TYR A 174 -8.04 -27.07 20.59
N GLY A 175 -8.96 -26.45 19.81
CA GLY A 175 -10.36 -26.91 19.74
C GLY A 175 -10.54 -28.26 19.05
N SER A 176 -9.64 -28.64 18.14
CA SER A 176 -9.70 -29.90 17.38
C SER A 176 -8.85 -31.03 18.00
N CYS A 177 -7.93 -30.72 18.92
CA CYS A 177 -7.05 -31.70 19.55
C CYS A 177 -7.76 -32.45 20.69
N THR A 178 -7.69 -33.77 20.68
CA THR A 178 -8.30 -34.65 21.68
C THR A 178 -7.30 -35.17 22.74
N ASP A 179 -6.00 -35.12 22.42
CA ASP A 179 -4.94 -35.57 23.32
C ASP A 179 -4.59 -34.47 24.33
N GLU A 180 -4.69 -34.77 25.64
CA GLU A 180 -4.54 -33.77 26.68
C GLU A 180 -3.09 -33.27 26.81
N LEU A 181 -2.09 -34.10 26.61
CA LEU A 181 -0.68 -33.71 26.68
C LEU A 181 -0.35 -32.70 25.55
N ILE A 182 -0.81 -32.97 24.34
CA ILE A 182 -0.64 -32.07 23.20
C ILE A 182 -1.42 -30.77 23.44
N ARG A 183 -2.64 -30.84 23.95
CA ARG A 183 -3.46 -29.64 24.30
C ARG A 183 -2.76 -28.72 25.28
N MET A 184 -2.12 -29.30 26.33
CA MET A 184 -1.33 -28.51 27.27
C MET A 184 -0.18 -27.76 26.60
N GLY A 185 0.49 -28.37 25.62
CA GLY A 185 1.53 -27.71 24.82
C GLY A 185 0.97 -26.55 24.00
N ILE A 186 -0.14 -26.77 23.28
CA ILE A 186 -0.83 -25.74 22.48
C ILE A 186 -1.30 -24.59 23.41
N LYS A 187 -1.84 -24.91 24.58
CA LYS A 187 -2.30 -23.91 25.55
C LYS A 187 -1.16 -22.98 26.00
N ARG A 188 0.02 -23.53 26.34
CA ARG A 188 1.19 -22.73 26.70
C ARG A 188 1.60 -21.78 25.58
N HIS A 189 1.55 -22.24 24.31
CA HIS A 189 1.86 -21.38 23.16
C HIS A 189 0.81 -20.27 22.99
N ILE A 190 -0.48 -20.56 23.19
CA ILE A 190 -1.55 -19.54 23.18
C ILE A 190 -1.30 -18.49 24.27
N ASP A 191 -0.92 -18.93 25.48
CA ASP A 191 -0.67 -18.03 26.61
C ASP A 191 0.55 -17.13 26.34
N TRP A 192 1.62 -17.67 25.76
CA TRP A 192 2.77 -16.89 25.29
C TRP A 192 2.36 -15.88 24.21
N LEU A 193 1.59 -16.30 23.19
CA LEU A 193 1.10 -15.39 22.16
C LEU A 193 0.24 -14.26 22.72
N ASN A 194 -0.56 -14.53 23.76
CA ASN A 194 -1.35 -13.48 24.42
C ASN A 194 -0.45 -12.46 25.14
N ALA A 195 0.63 -12.89 25.79
CA ALA A 195 1.61 -11.99 26.41
C ALA A 195 2.30 -11.11 25.35
N GLU A 196 2.84 -11.73 24.28
CA GLU A 196 3.49 -11.01 23.19
C GLU A 196 2.56 -9.98 22.49
N ILE A 197 1.27 -10.32 22.33
CA ILE A 197 0.29 -9.39 21.76
C ILE A 197 0.12 -8.19 22.68
N LYS A 198 0.04 -8.42 23.99
CA LYS A 198 -0.10 -7.35 24.99
C LYS A 198 1.13 -6.44 25.00
N ASP A 199 2.32 -7.00 25.05
CA ASP A 199 3.58 -6.23 25.03
C ASP A 199 3.70 -5.40 23.73
N THR A 200 3.36 -6.00 22.59
CA THR A 200 3.30 -5.27 21.30
C THR A 200 2.25 -4.15 21.33
N ASP A 201 1.10 -4.34 22.00
CA ASP A 201 0.07 -3.29 22.14
C ASP A 201 0.57 -2.13 23.02
N ASP A 202 1.29 -2.42 24.10
CA ASP A 202 1.87 -1.41 24.99
C ASP A 202 2.96 -0.62 24.27
N ASP A 203 3.82 -1.27 23.48
CA ASP A 203 4.82 -0.63 22.64
C ASP A 203 4.20 0.30 21.59
N ILE A 204 3.13 -0.16 20.90
CA ILE A 204 2.38 0.66 19.93
C ILE A 204 1.81 1.91 20.60
N ASP A 205 1.18 1.74 21.77
CA ASP A 205 0.60 2.85 22.52
C ASP A 205 1.67 3.86 22.95
N GLN A 206 2.84 3.38 23.38
CA GLN A 206 3.97 4.23 23.74
C GLN A 206 4.51 5.00 22.54
N GLN A 207 4.70 4.32 21.39
CA GLN A 207 5.14 4.95 20.16
C GLN A 207 4.19 6.06 19.69
N ILE A 208 2.88 5.83 19.77
CA ILE A 208 1.86 6.83 19.40
C ILE A 208 1.91 8.04 20.35
N LYS A 209 2.12 7.82 21.65
CA LYS A 209 2.18 8.89 22.65
C LYS A 209 3.39 9.81 22.48
N VAL A 210 4.51 9.28 22.06
CA VAL A 210 5.78 10.04 21.93
C VAL A 210 5.76 10.95 20.69
N MET A 211 4.94 10.69 19.68
CA MET A 211 4.94 11.44 18.41
C MET A 211 3.95 12.62 18.40
N PRO A 212 4.43 13.88 18.50
CA PRO A 212 3.55 15.05 18.52
C PRO A 212 2.65 15.18 17.29
N LEU A 213 3.19 14.81 16.11
CA LEU A 213 2.46 14.88 14.83
C LEU A 213 1.19 14.01 14.80
N TRP A 214 1.15 12.93 15.58
CA TRP A 214 -0.03 12.06 15.65
C TRP A 214 -1.03 12.49 16.71
N GLN A 215 -0.60 13.25 17.72
CA GLN A 215 -1.44 13.62 18.87
C GLN A 215 -2.73 14.37 18.45
N GLU A 216 -2.64 15.26 17.48
CA GLU A 216 -3.83 15.97 16.98
C GLU A 216 -4.80 15.00 16.28
N LYS A 217 -4.29 14.10 15.43
CA LYS A 217 -5.11 13.07 14.77
C LYS A 217 -5.72 12.13 15.80
N VAL A 218 -4.94 11.72 16.81
CA VAL A 218 -5.40 10.83 17.89
C VAL A 218 -6.58 11.46 18.63
N LYS A 219 -6.45 12.71 19.10
CA LYS A 219 -7.52 13.43 19.82
C LYS A 219 -8.82 13.52 19.03
N LEU A 220 -8.73 13.69 17.71
CA LEU A 220 -9.91 13.73 16.86
C LEU A 220 -10.56 12.36 16.67
N LEU A 221 -9.76 11.32 16.49
CA LEU A 221 -10.23 9.99 16.11
C LEU A 221 -10.69 9.15 17.32
N GLU A 222 -10.09 9.33 18.50
CA GLU A 222 -10.47 8.63 19.74
C GLU A 222 -11.89 8.95 20.20
N GLU A 223 -12.38 10.14 19.91
CA GLU A 223 -13.76 10.54 20.26
C GLU A 223 -14.83 9.76 19.48
N VAL A 224 -14.44 9.11 18.40
CA VAL A 224 -15.39 8.40 17.53
C VAL A 224 -15.72 7.02 18.10
N LYS A 225 -16.95 6.86 18.58
CA LYS A 225 -17.44 5.58 19.09
C LYS A 225 -17.31 4.48 18.03
N GLY A 226 -16.50 3.48 18.35
CA GLY A 226 -16.16 2.37 17.47
C GLY A 226 -14.71 2.38 16.99
N ILE A 227 -13.98 3.49 17.15
CA ILE A 227 -12.54 3.54 16.85
C ILE A 227 -11.77 3.19 18.13
N GLY A 228 -11.22 1.98 18.18
CA GLY A 228 -10.35 1.53 19.26
C GLY A 228 -8.86 1.76 18.92
N ARG A 229 -7.99 1.55 19.92
CA ARG A 229 -6.53 1.73 19.82
C ARG A 229 -5.91 1.03 18.62
N THR A 230 -6.24 -0.23 18.40
CA THR A 230 -5.73 -1.01 17.25
C THR A 230 -6.13 -0.39 15.92
N THR A 231 -7.38 0.07 15.77
CA THR A 231 -7.83 0.74 14.54
C THR A 231 -7.10 2.05 14.35
N LEU A 232 -6.91 2.81 15.43
CA LEU A 232 -6.16 4.07 15.41
C LEU A 232 -4.72 3.85 14.93
N ALA A 233 -4.01 2.87 15.51
CA ALA A 233 -2.65 2.51 15.10
C ALA A 233 -2.55 2.15 13.61
N VAL A 234 -3.52 1.36 13.11
CA VAL A 234 -3.60 1.01 11.68
C VAL A 234 -3.84 2.25 10.82
N LEU A 235 -4.72 3.16 11.22
CA LEU A 235 -4.99 4.39 10.46
C LEU A 235 -3.78 5.31 10.40
N LEU A 236 -3.08 5.50 11.52
CA LEU A 236 -1.89 6.37 11.59
C LEU A 236 -0.72 5.82 10.76
N SER A 237 -0.49 4.50 10.83
CA SER A 237 0.67 3.87 10.18
C SER A 237 0.43 3.45 8.73
N MET A 238 -0.78 2.98 8.40
CA MET A 238 -1.09 2.37 7.11
C MET A 238 -2.04 3.20 6.23
N LEU A 239 -2.46 4.39 6.70
CA LEU A 239 -3.29 5.32 5.93
C LEU A 239 -2.83 6.77 6.14
N PRO A 240 -1.56 7.10 5.84
CA PRO A 240 -1.02 8.46 6.03
C PRO A 240 -1.79 9.51 5.23
N GLU A 241 -2.43 9.11 4.13
CA GLU A 241 -3.24 9.98 3.27
C GLU A 241 -4.60 10.39 3.89
N LEU A 242 -4.90 9.92 5.11
CA LEU A 242 -6.12 10.29 5.82
C LEU A 242 -6.15 11.81 6.07
N GLY A 243 -7.21 12.46 5.61
CA GLY A 243 -7.34 13.92 5.62
C GLY A 243 -6.87 14.64 4.35
N GLN A 244 -6.16 13.96 3.45
CA GLN A 244 -5.61 14.57 2.23
C GLN A 244 -6.41 14.25 0.97
N LEU A 245 -7.14 13.14 0.96
CA LEU A 245 -7.84 12.65 -0.20
C LEU A 245 -9.34 13.03 -0.17
N ASN A 246 -9.94 13.10 -1.37
CA ASN A 246 -11.39 13.22 -1.45
C ASN A 246 -12.09 11.88 -1.10
N ARG A 247 -13.42 11.95 -0.85
CA ARG A 247 -14.23 10.78 -0.43
C ARG A 247 -14.17 9.58 -1.38
N ARG A 248 -13.96 9.80 -2.70
CA ARG A 248 -13.87 8.72 -3.68
C ARG A 248 -12.51 8.06 -3.64
N LYS A 249 -11.45 8.86 -3.65
CA LYS A 249 -10.06 8.39 -3.61
C LYS A 249 -9.77 7.63 -2.31
N ILE A 250 -10.18 8.14 -1.13
CA ILE A 250 -9.97 7.44 0.15
C ILE A 250 -10.75 6.11 0.21
N SER A 251 -12.00 6.07 -0.29
CA SER A 251 -12.79 4.84 -0.33
C SER A 251 -12.18 3.78 -1.27
N ALA A 252 -11.61 4.21 -2.40
CA ALA A 252 -10.92 3.32 -3.33
C ALA A 252 -9.61 2.80 -2.73
N LEU A 253 -8.82 3.68 -2.07
CA LEU A 253 -7.57 3.33 -1.42
C LEU A 253 -7.77 2.28 -0.30
N VAL A 254 -8.83 2.41 0.48
CA VAL A 254 -9.22 1.40 1.50
C VAL A 254 -9.82 0.14 0.85
N GLY A 255 -10.31 0.23 -0.39
CA GLY A 255 -10.94 -0.88 -1.11
C GLY A 255 -12.39 -1.13 -0.67
N VAL A 256 -13.13 -0.06 -0.33
CA VAL A 256 -14.57 -0.12 0.00
C VAL A 256 -15.43 0.63 -1.01
N CYS A 257 -14.86 0.99 -2.15
CA CYS A 257 -15.60 1.55 -3.27
C CYS A 257 -16.28 0.42 -4.05
N PRO A 258 -17.63 0.45 -4.24
CA PRO A 258 -18.31 -0.54 -5.06
C PRO A 258 -18.06 -0.25 -6.54
N TYR A 259 -17.49 -1.20 -7.24
CA TYR A 259 -17.29 -1.16 -8.69
C TYR A 259 -18.50 -1.78 -9.40
N ALA A 260 -18.95 -1.15 -10.47
CA ALA A 260 -19.97 -1.70 -11.34
C ALA A 260 -19.36 -2.73 -12.29
N HIS A 261 -20.11 -3.78 -12.57
CA HIS A 261 -19.79 -4.79 -13.58
C HIS A 261 -20.95 -4.85 -14.58
N ASP A 262 -21.29 -3.70 -15.15
CA ASP A 262 -22.39 -3.57 -16.09
C ASP A 262 -21.83 -3.73 -17.53
N SER A 263 -22.54 -4.52 -18.36
CA SER A 263 -22.18 -4.65 -19.78
C SER A 263 -23.47 -4.72 -20.62
N GLY A 264 -23.61 -3.80 -21.55
CA GLY A 264 -24.82 -3.70 -22.35
C GLY A 264 -26.10 -3.60 -21.52
N LYS A 265 -27.03 -4.51 -21.73
CA LYS A 265 -28.29 -4.59 -20.94
C LYS A 265 -28.14 -5.27 -19.58
N MET A 266 -27.03 -5.94 -19.32
CA MET A 266 -26.78 -6.67 -18.07
C MET A 266 -26.28 -5.72 -16.99
N LYS A 267 -27.00 -5.63 -15.87
CA LYS A 267 -26.58 -4.93 -14.65
C LYS A 267 -26.00 -5.95 -13.67
N GLY A 268 -24.68 -5.99 -13.55
CA GLY A 268 -23.98 -6.89 -12.65
C GLY A 268 -24.06 -6.49 -11.18
N LYS A 269 -23.78 -7.43 -10.29
CA LYS A 269 -23.64 -7.14 -8.85
C LYS A 269 -22.41 -6.27 -8.62
N ARG A 270 -22.60 -5.17 -7.89
CA ARG A 270 -21.47 -4.31 -7.48
C ARG A 270 -20.65 -4.98 -6.39
N CYS A 271 -19.37 -5.12 -6.62
CA CYS A 271 -18.41 -5.69 -5.67
C CYS A 271 -17.34 -4.69 -5.29
N ILE A 272 -16.82 -4.81 -4.07
CA ILE A 272 -15.60 -4.11 -3.66
C ILE A 272 -14.39 -4.90 -4.14
N TRP A 273 -13.33 -4.18 -4.56
CA TRP A 273 -12.10 -4.83 -5.01
C TRP A 273 -10.85 -3.97 -4.72
N GLY A 274 -9.69 -4.63 -4.55
CA GLY A 274 -8.41 -3.95 -4.35
C GLY A 274 -8.29 -3.22 -3.01
N GLY A 275 -7.45 -2.21 -2.99
CA GLY A 275 -7.17 -1.36 -1.82
C GLY A 275 -6.38 -2.04 -0.71
N ARG A 276 -6.13 -1.30 0.38
CA ARG A 276 -5.33 -1.75 1.54
C ARG A 276 -6.15 -2.68 2.43
N SER A 277 -5.96 -3.98 2.28
CA SER A 277 -6.75 -5.01 3.00
C SER A 277 -6.62 -4.92 4.52
N ALA A 278 -5.45 -4.59 5.05
CA ALA A 278 -5.23 -4.41 6.49
C ALA A 278 -6.07 -3.26 7.06
N VAL A 279 -6.09 -2.11 6.38
CA VAL A 279 -6.90 -0.95 6.76
C VAL A 279 -8.40 -1.28 6.67
N ARG A 280 -8.81 -1.96 5.59
CA ARG A 280 -10.20 -2.39 5.43
C ARG A 280 -10.66 -3.34 6.53
N ALA A 281 -9.81 -4.30 6.94
CA ALA A 281 -10.11 -5.24 8.03
C ALA A 281 -10.25 -4.52 9.38
N ALA A 282 -9.34 -3.62 9.72
CA ALA A 282 -9.42 -2.83 10.94
C ALA A 282 -10.68 -1.96 10.98
N LEU A 283 -10.98 -1.26 9.87
CA LEU A 283 -12.19 -0.45 9.75
C LEU A 283 -13.48 -1.29 9.75
N TYR A 284 -13.44 -2.54 9.28
CA TYR A 284 -14.59 -3.43 9.38
C TYR A 284 -14.90 -3.77 10.84
N MET A 285 -13.89 -4.08 11.66
CA MET A 285 -14.06 -4.30 13.09
C MET A 285 -14.53 -3.03 13.82
N ALA A 286 -13.96 -1.88 13.47
CA ALA A 286 -14.43 -0.60 13.97
C ALA A 286 -15.90 -0.33 13.62
N ALA A 287 -16.34 -0.62 12.39
CA ALA A 287 -17.72 -0.48 11.97
C ALA A 287 -18.67 -1.46 12.71
N MET A 288 -18.21 -2.69 13.01
CA MET A 288 -18.98 -3.63 13.84
C MET A 288 -19.28 -3.06 15.23
N SER A 289 -18.31 -2.40 15.85
CA SER A 289 -18.47 -1.69 17.12
C SER A 289 -19.34 -0.43 16.93
N ALA A 290 -19.07 0.37 15.88
CA ALA A 290 -19.80 1.61 15.63
C ALA A 290 -21.30 1.37 15.34
N VAL A 291 -21.67 0.27 14.71
CA VAL A 291 -23.10 -0.10 14.51
C VAL A 291 -23.83 -0.30 15.85
N ARG A 292 -23.11 -0.69 16.93
CA ARG A 292 -23.71 -0.89 18.27
C ARG A 292 -23.73 0.39 19.10
N TYR A 293 -22.70 1.23 18.96
CA TYR A 293 -22.44 2.32 19.92
C TYR A 293 -22.45 3.72 19.31
N ASN A 294 -22.48 3.85 17.98
CA ASN A 294 -22.53 5.14 17.29
C ASN A 294 -23.88 5.34 16.62
N PRO A 295 -24.75 6.25 17.13
CA PRO A 295 -26.11 6.40 16.62
C PRO A 295 -26.20 6.70 15.11
N THR A 296 -25.26 7.50 14.58
CA THR A 296 -25.22 7.86 13.15
C THR A 296 -24.93 6.67 12.25
N ILE A 297 -24.03 5.77 12.69
CA ILE A 297 -23.68 4.56 11.94
C ILE A 297 -24.75 3.49 12.13
N GLN A 298 -25.31 3.38 13.32
CA GLN A 298 -26.42 2.45 13.63
C GLN A 298 -27.64 2.76 12.75
N ALA A 299 -28.14 3.99 12.77
CA ALA A 299 -29.29 4.40 11.96
C ALA A 299 -29.05 4.15 10.46
N PHE A 300 -27.83 4.40 9.98
CA PHE A 300 -27.46 4.13 8.59
C PHE A 300 -27.48 2.62 8.27
N PHE A 301 -26.97 1.79 9.18
CA PHE A 301 -26.99 0.34 9.04
C PHE A 301 -28.43 -0.20 9.00
N GLU A 302 -29.27 0.20 9.96
CA GLU A 302 -30.68 -0.20 10.06
C GLU A 302 -31.46 0.20 8.81
N LYS A 303 -31.26 1.42 8.30
CA LYS A 303 -31.84 1.89 7.04
C LYS A 303 -31.46 1.01 5.85
N LEU A 304 -30.24 0.48 5.80
CA LEU A 304 -29.82 -0.43 4.73
C LEU A 304 -30.41 -1.82 4.90
N ARG A 305 -30.51 -2.30 6.15
CA ARG A 305 -31.10 -3.60 6.46
C ARG A 305 -32.61 -3.60 6.19
N SER A 306 -33.32 -2.55 6.52
CA SER A 306 -34.77 -2.40 6.22
C SER A 306 -35.04 -2.36 4.70
N LYS A 307 -34.08 -1.92 3.88
CA LYS A 307 -34.09 -1.99 2.41
C LYS A 307 -33.68 -3.35 1.85
N GLY A 308 -33.60 -4.40 2.67
CA GLY A 308 -33.25 -5.76 2.24
C GLY A 308 -31.79 -5.98 1.87
N LYS A 309 -30.87 -5.08 2.20
CA LYS A 309 -29.45 -5.29 1.91
C LYS A 309 -28.86 -6.38 2.79
N ALA A 310 -28.10 -7.29 2.20
CA ALA A 310 -27.39 -8.34 2.94
C ALA A 310 -26.46 -7.73 4.00
N PHE A 311 -26.25 -8.43 5.13
CA PHE A 311 -25.45 -7.97 6.27
C PHE A 311 -24.07 -7.45 5.86
N LYS A 312 -23.29 -8.25 5.12
CA LYS A 312 -21.95 -7.87 4.67
C LYS A 312 -21.96 -6.63 3.75
N VAL A 313 -22.99 -6.45 2.93
CA VAL A 313 -23.15 -5.27 2.05
C VAL A 313 -23.44 -4.02 2.89
N ALA A 314 -24.35 -4.12 3.86
CA ALA A 314 -24.66 -3.02 4.77
C ALA A 314 -23.43 -2.64 5.63
N MET A 315 -22.69 -3.63 6.15
CA MET A 315 -21.45 -3.40 6.90
C MET A 315 -20.38 -2.71 6.05
N THR A 316 -20.16 -3.15 4.82
CA THR A 316 -19.19 -2.50 3.91
C THR A 316 -19.58 -1.05 3.61
N ALA A 317 -20.88 -0.77 3.47
CA ALA A 317 -21.37 0.60 3.32
C ALA A 317 -21.13 1.44 4.59
N CYS A 318 -21.27 0.85 5.78
CA CYS A 318 -20.92 1.50 7.06
C CYS A 318 -19.42 1.79 7.16
N VAL A 319 -18.56 0.85 6.77
CA VAL A 319 -17.10 1.08 6.68
C VAL A 319 -16.78 2.26 5.76
N ARG A 320 -17.41 2.32 4.58
CA ARG A 320 -17.24 3.42 3.64
C ARG A 320 -17.71 4.75 4.23
N LYS A 321 -18.88 4.77 4.90
CA LYS A 321 -19.39 5.98 5.59
C LYS A 321 -18.42 6.40 6.68
N LEU A 322 -17.97 5.46 7.51
CA LEU A 322 -17.04 5.71 8.61
C LEU A 322 -15.72 6.33 8.10
N VAL A 323 -15.04 5.69 7.15
CA VAL A 323 -13.76 6.21 6.64
C VAL A 323 -13.91 7.57 5.96
N THR A 324 -15.02 7.84 5.29
CA THR A 324 -15.24 9.16 4.68
C THR A 324 -15.47 10.26 5.71
N ILE A 325 -16.11 9.95 6.83
CA ILE A 325 -16.27 10.91 7.94
C ILE A 325 -14.92 11.12 8.63
N LEU A 326 -14.19 10.07 8.99
CA LEU A 326 -12.85 10.18 9.59
C LEU A 326 -11.91 11.00 8.72
N ASN A 327 -11.96 10.81 7.40
CA ASN A 327 -11.17 11.59 6.46
C ASN A 327 -11.55 13.08 6.46
N ALA A 328 -12.85 13.39 6.55
CA ALA A 328 -13.32 14.78 6.64
C ALA A 328 -12.92 15.42 7.97
N MET A 329 -13.05 14.69 9.09
CA MET A 329 -12.64 15.16 10.42
C MET A 329 -11.17 15.58 10.45
N VAL A 330 -10.28 14.73 9.92
CA VAL A 330 -8.84 15.02 9.88
C VAL A 330 -8.54 16.16 8.90
N ARG A 331 -9.19 16.21 7.73
CA ARG A 331 -8.99 17.27 6.74
C ARG A 331 -9.40 18.64 7.27
N ASP A 332 -10.56 18.70 7.92
CA ASP A 332 -11.18 19.95 8.35
C ASP A 332 -10.82 20.31 9.80
N ASN A 333 -10.02 19.47 10.46
CA ASN A 333 -9.67 19.54 11.88
C ASN A 333 -10.91 19.73 12.78
N LYS A 334 -11.97 18.97 12.50
CA LYS A 334 -13.25 19.07 13.21
C LYS A 334 -13.60 17.76 13.92
N LYS A 335 -14.12 17.88 15.13
CA LYS A 335 -14.64 16.75 15.90
C LYS A 335 -15.86 16.13 15.23
N TRP A 336 -16.14 14.86 15.59
CA TRP A 336 -17.37 14.20 15.19
C TRP A 336 -18.58 14.99 15.72
N ALA A 337 -19.29 15.68 14.85
CA ALA A 337 -20.59 16.21 15.18
C ALA A 337 -21.64 15.12 14.89
N ALA A 338 -22.41 14.74 15.92
CA ALA A 338 -23.60 13.92 15.74
C ALA A 338 -24.58 14.73 14.89
N ALA A 339 -24.80 14.28 13.63
CA ALA A 339 -25.82 14.86 12.77
C ALA A 339 -27.19 14.34 13.17
#